data_441b1a7a334d48b9405b601ca7978c93
#
_entry.id   441b1a7a334d48b9405b601ca7978c93
#
_cell.length_a   1.000
_cell.length_b   1.000
_cell.length_c   1.000
_cell.angle_alpha   90.00
_cell.angle_beta   90.00
_cell.angle_gamma   90.00
#
_symmetry.space_group_name_H-M   'P 1'
#
loop_
_entity.id
_entity.type
_entity.pdbx_description
1 polymer ?
#
loop_
_entity_poly.entity_id
_entity_poly.type
_entity_poly.pdbx_seq_one_letter_code
_entity_poly.pdbx_strand_id
1 'polypeptide(L)'
;MAKVGQTAIVVGAGMGGLAAAAALARQFASVIVLDRDTLPDAASVRMGVGQGAHTHQLLKAGEESLERLLPGTTKEFYAAGAVEMRVGRDVKVFDFGGWMDECDAGFSVTSLTRPAYEAILRRRVAALPGVSLRHETPVKRFTVEGGCCTGVEQEDGSKIAADIVVDATGMTGPLLRQLVEDGHAEFVTEDVKINVAYSTAKFRRPEKYRNDRDGVFFQPAPPVKQFGFLLPIEDGQWILSVGARGKDSPPKTIEEMRAYAKEFH
;
A
#
# COMPACT_ATOMS: atom_id res chain seq x y z
N MET A 1 -27.75 12.18 2.82
CA MET A 1 -27.37 13.25 1.88
C MET A 1 -27.78 12.83 0.47
N ALA A 2 -28.14 13.78 -0.39
CA ALA A 2 -28.39 13.48 -1.80
C ALA A 2 -27.09 12.99 -2.46
N LYS A 3 -27.20 12.00 -3.34
CA LYS A 3 -26.04 11.50 -4.10
C LYS A 3 -25.67 12.50 -5.19
N VAL A 4 -24.36 12.64 -5.45
CA VAL A 4 -23.80 13.53 -6.47
C VAL A 4 -23.98 12.92 -7.88
N GLY A 5 -23.94 11.59 -7.99
CA GLY A 5 -24.07 10.86 -9.24
C GLY A 5 -24.63 9.46 -9.05
N GLN A 6 -24.84 8.76 -10.15
CA GLN A 6 -25.38 7.41 -10.17
C GLN A 6 -24.27 6.37 -10.04
N THR A 7 -23.26 6.42 -10.91
CA THR A 7 -22.22 5.38 -10.99
C THR A 7 -20.82 5.97 -10.93
N ALA A 8 -20.01 5.46 -10.03
CA ALA A 8 -18.58 5.69 -10.01
C ALA A 8 -17.83 4.38 -10.29
N ILE A 9 -16.74 4.45 -11.05
CA ILE A 9 -15.83 3.32 -11.28
C ILE A 9 -14.48 3.62 -10.64
N VAL A 10 -13.90 2.61 -9.99
CA VAL A 10 -12.52 2.64 -9.49
C VAL A 10 -11.76 1.51 -10.17
N VAL A 11 -10.69 1.81 -10.87
CA VAL A 11 -9.83 0.82 -11.53
C VAL A 11 -8.61 0.55 -10.66
N GLY A 12 -8.54 -0.65 -10.10
CA GLY A 12 -7.53 -1.11 -9.15
C GLY A 12 -8.07 -1.20 -7.72
N ALA A 13 -7.95 -2.39 -7.11
CA ALA A 13 -8.39 -2.70 -5.74
C ALA A 13 -7.21 -2.78 -4.75
N GLY A 14 -6.16 -1.98 -4.97
CA GLY A 14 -5.11 -1.73 -3.97
C GLY A 14 -5.58 -0.76 -2.90
N MET A 15 -4.70 -0.39 -1.95
CA MET A 15 -5.02 0.52 -0.84
C MET A 15 -5.68 1.84 -1.32
N GLY A 16 -5.11 2.45 -2.37
CA GLY A 16 -5.64 3.70 -2.92
C GLY A 16 -7.04 3.53 -3.51
N GLY A 17 -7.26 2.46 -4.29
CA GLY A 17 -8.56 2.18 -4.89
C GLY A 17 -9.63 1.83 -3.87
N LEU A 18 -9.29 1.04 -2.86
CA LEU A 18 -10.22 0.73 -1.77
C LEU A 18 -10.61 1.98 -0.97
N ALA A 19 -9.65 2.87 -0.69
CA ALA A 19 -9.93 4.15 -0.04
C ALA A 19 -10.81 5.06 -0.91
N ALA A 20 -10.52 5.14 -2.22
CA ALA A 20 -11.34 5.88 -3.18
C ALA A 20 -12.76 5.34 -3.24
N ALA A 21 -12.94 4.01 -3.31
CA ALA A 21 -14.24 3.37 -3.31
C ALA A 21 -15.05 3.68 -2.04
N ALA A 22 -14.39 3.66 -0.87
CA ALA A 22 -15.04 4.03 0.40
C ALA A 22 -15.50 5.49 0.42
N ALA A 23 -14.71 6.41 -0.14
CA ALA A 23 -15.08 7.81 -0.27
C ALA A 23 -16.26 8.00 -1.23
N LEU A 24 -16.21 7.37 -2.40
CA LEU A 24 -17.22 7.47 -3.44
C LEU A 24 -18.54 6.82 -3.03
N ALA A 25 -18.54 5.77 -2.23
CA ALA A 25 -19.75 5.11 -1.72
C ALA A 25 -20.69 6.06 -0.94
N ARG A 26 -20.13 7.14 -0.39
CA ARG A 26 -20.92 8.18 0.28
C ARG A 26 -21.62 9.12 -0.70
N GLN A 27 -21.07 9.26 -1.92
CA GLN A 27 -21.47 10.27 -2.89
C GLN A 27 -22.24 9.69 -4.10
N PHE A 28 -22.01 8.42 -4.46
CA PHE A 28 -22.61 7.77 -5.62
C PHE A 28 -23.60 6.68 -5.20
N ALA A 29 -24.60 6.44 -6.04
CA ALA A 29 -25.58 5.38 -5.81
C ALA A 29 -24.95 3.98 -5.97
N SER A 30 -24.04 3.85 -6.95
CA SER A 30 -23.30 2.64 -7.24
C SER A 30 -21.81 2.94 -7.37
N VAL A 31 -20.93 2.11 -6.78
CA VAL A 31 -19.48 2.16 -6.95
C VAL A 31 -19.01 0.79 -7.41
N ILE A 32 -18.38 0.73 -8.56
CA ILE A 32 -17.84 -0.49 -9.15
C ILE A 32 -16.32 -0.44 -9.08
N VAL A 33 -15.72 -1.35 -8.32
CA VAL A 33 -14.26 -1.51 -8.25
C VAL A 33 -13.86 -2.64 -9.17
N LEU A 34 -12.99 -2.36 -10.14
CA LEU A 34 -12.49 -3.31 -11.14
C LEU A 34 -11.02 -3.60 -10.84
N ASP A 35 -10.63 -4.86 -10.75
CA ASP A 35 -9.23 -5.25 -10.62
C ASP A 35 -8.91 -6.39 -11.59
N ARG A 36 -7.73 -6.33 -12.21
CA ARG A 36 -7.27 -7.37 -13.14
C ARG A 36 -6.82 -8.65 -12.44
N ASP A 37 -6.40 -8.52 -11.16
CA ASP A 37 -5.97 -9.66 -10.36
C ASP A 37 -7.17 -10.41 -9.77
N THR A 38 -6.95 -11.66 -9.41
CA THR A 38 -7.83 -12.36 -8.46
C THR A 38 -7.72 -11.66 -7.10
N LEU A 39 -8.84 -11.38 -6.47
CA LEU A 39 -8.91 -10.76 -5.14
C LEU A 39 -9.14 -11.84 -4.08
N PRO A 40 -8.11 -12.29 -3.36
CA PRO A 40 -8.24 -13.36 -2.39
C PRO A 40 -8.99 -12.89 -1.13
N ASP A 41 -9.78 -13.77 -0.52
CA ASP A 41 -10.45 -13.48 0.75
C ASP A 41 -9.45 -13.36 1.90
N ALA A 42 -8.40 -14.18 1.89
CA ALA A 42 -7.34 -14.15 2.88
C ALA A 42 -6.24 -13.15 2.53
N ALA A 43 -5.43 -12.79 3.55
CA ALA A 43 -4.24 -11.96 3.36
C ALA A 43 -3.18 -12.72 2.54
N SER A 44 -2.98 -12.32 1.30
CA SER A 44 -1.95 -12.90 0.43
C SER A 44 -1.36 -11.86 -0.51
N VAL A 45 -0.11 -12.06 -0.91
CA VAL A 45 0.56 -11.21 -1.90
C VAL A 45 -0.12 -11.43 -3.26
N ARG A 46 -0.40 -10.34 -3.98
CA ARG A 46 -0.99 -10.35 -5.32
C ARG A 46 0.04 -9.94 -6.37
N MET A 47 -0.11 -10.47 -7.57
CA MET A 47 0.83 -10.22 -8.68
C MET A 47 0.88 -8.72 -9.06
N GLY A 48 -0.24 -8.04 -9.11
CA GLY A 48 -0.33 -6.60 -9.41
C GLY A 48 0.18 -5.68 -8.28
N VAL A 49 0.50 -6.24 -7.09
CA VAL A 49 1.05 -5.50 -5.94
C VAL A 49 2.44 -6.04 -5.61
N GLY A 50 3.41 -5.83 -6.50
CA GLY A 50 4.77 -6.36 -6.36
C GLY A 50 5.45 -5.95 -5.04
N GLN A 51 5.12 -4.79 -4.49
CA GLN A 51 5.61 -4.35 -3.18
C GLN A 51 4.90 -5.04 -1.99
N GLY A 52 3.86 -5.83 -2.21
CA GLY A 52 3.04 -6.42 -1.15
C GLY A 52 3.79 -7.37 -0.22
N ALA A 53 4.90 -7.96 -0.67
CA ALA A 53 5.76 -8.82 0.14
C ALA A 53 6.74 -8.05 1.05
N HIS A 54 6.87 -6.74 0.84
CA HIS A 54 7.86 -5.92 1.55
C HIS A 54 7.31 -5.30 2.83
N THR A 55 8.21 -4.67 3.58
CA THR A 55 7.88 -3.95 4.83
C THR A 55 6.92 -2.80 4.54
N HIS A 56 5.83 -2.75 5.27
CA HIS A 56 4.87 -1.65 5.25
C HIS A 56 4.56 -1.19 6.66
N GLN A 57 4.32 0.09 6.79
CA GLN A 57 3.86 0.71 8.03
C GLN A 57 2.80 1.74 7.69
N LEU A 58 1.67 1.70 8.39
CA LEU A 58 0.63 2.71 8.24
C LEU A 58 0.93 3.88 9.16
N LEU A 59 1.26 5.01 8.56
CA LEU A 59 1.52 6.25 9.28
C LEU A 59 0.23 6.83 9.85
N LYS A 60 0.37 7.64 10.91
CA LYS A 60 -0.76 8.19 11.67
C LYS A 60 -1.81 8.89 10.80
N ALA A 61 -1.39 9.74 9.89
CA ALA A 61 -2.31 10.44 8.98
C ALA A 61 -3.10 9.49 8.05
N GLY A 62 -2.45 8.39 7.61
CA GLY A 62 -3.11 7.34 6.83
C GLY A 62 -4.13 6.56 7.65
N GLU A 63 -3.78 6.19 8.88
CA GLU A 63 -4.68 5.52 9.82
C GLU A 63 -5.92 6.35 10.10
N GLU A 64 -5.74 7.62 10.47
CA GLU A 64 -6.85 8.55 10.73
C GLU A 64 -7.73 8.78 9.49
N SER A 65 -7.13 8.81 8.30
CA SER A 65 -7.89 8.95 7.06
C SER A 65 -8.74 7.71 6.77
N LEU A 66 -8.19 6.52 6.97
CA LEU A 66 -8.94 5.28 6.83
C LEU A 66 -10.04 5.16 7.90
N GLU A 67 -9.75 5.56 9.14
CA GLU A 67 -10.75 5.56 10.22
C GLU A 67 -11.92 6.52 9.93
N ARG A 68 -11.65 7.70 9.32
CA ARG A 68 -12.71 8.63 8.86
C ARG A 68 -13.55 8.04 7.71
N LEU A 69 -12.92 7.31 6.79
CA LEU A 69 -13.61 6.67 5.66
C LEU A 69 -14.40 5.43 6.08
N LEU A 70 -13.81 4.62 6.93
CA LEU A 70 -14.29 3.32 7.37
C LEU A 70 -14.16 3.23 8.90
N PRO A 71 -15.07 3.81 9.68
CA PRO A 71 -14.98 3.82 11.15
C PRO A 71 -14.85 2.42 11.76
N GLY A 72 -13.89 2.22 12.67
CA GLY A 72 -13.57 0.94 13.30
C GLY A 72 -12.51 0.12 12.56
N THR A 73 -11.90 0.65 11.50
CA THR A 73 -10.83 -0.03 10.74
C THR A 73 -9.59 -0.27 11.60
N THR A 74 -9.17 0.72 12.38
CA THR A 74 -8.01 0.62 13.28
C THR A 74 -8.19 -0.52 14.29
N LYS A 75 -9.40 -0.65 14.86
CA LYS A 75 -9.72 -1.75 15.77
C LYS A 75 -9.58 -3.12 15.11
N GLU A 76 -9.98 -3.24 13.84
CA GLU A 76 -9.83 -4.49 13.09
C GLU A 76 -8.37 -4.79 12.75
N PHE A 77 -7.54 -3.79 12.49
CA PHE A 77 -6.11 -3.99 12.31
C PHE A 77 -5.48 -4.60 13.56
N TYR A 78 -5.77 -4.07 14.74
CA TYR A 78 -5.27 -4.63 16.00
C TYR A 78 -5.85 -6.00 16.31
N ALA A 79 -7.11 -6.25 16.01
CA ALA A 79 -7.71 -7.58 16.15
C ALA A 79 -7.07 -8.62 15.21
N ALA A 80 -6.53 -8.19 14.06
CA ALA A 80 -5.77 -9.03 13.15
C ALA A 80 -4.29 -9.19 13.53
N GLY A 81 -3.86 -8.65 14.67
CA GLY A 81 -2.51 -8.80 15.18
C GLY A 81 -1.55 -7.67 14.81
N ALA A 82 -2.04 -6.55 14.30
CA ALA A 82 -1.20 -5.37 14.08
C ALA A 82 -0.50 -4.94 15.37
N VAL A 83 0.72 -4.47 15.25
CA VAL A 83 1.51 -3.99 16.38
C VAL A 83 1.49 -2.46 16.40
N GLU A 84 1.02 -1.89 17.51
CA GLU A 84 1.14 -0.48 17.77
C GLU A 84 2.57 -0.14 18.19
N MET A 85 3.17 0.82 17.51
CA MET A 85 4.53 1.27 17.79
C MET A 85 4.52 2.76 18.07
N ARG A 86 4.92 3.17 19.28
CA ARG A 86 5.05 4.59 19.66
C ARG A 86 6.29 5.17 19.02
N VAL A 87 6.11 6.24 18.25
CA VAL A 87 7.22 6.88 17.55
C VAL A 87 8.15 7.54 18.59
N GLY A 88 9.45 7.26 18.41
CA GLY A 88 10.51 7.73 19.28
C GLY A 88 10.76 6.88 20.53
N ARG A 89 9.89 5.89 20.84
CA ARG A 89 10.11 4.90 21.91
C ARG A 89 10.28 3.49 21.34
N ASP A 90 9.24 3.00 20.66
CA ASP A 90 9.23 1.65 20.11
C ASP A 90 9.87 1.62 18.69
N VAL A 91 10.04 2.79 18.06
CA VAL A 91 10.75 2.95 16.77
C VAL A 91 12.13 3.53 17.02
N LYS A 92 13.15 2.67 16.89
CA LYS A 92 14.56 3.06 17.04
C LYS A 92 15.12 3.43 15.67
N VAL A 93 15.72 4.59 15.56
CA VAL A 93 16.24 5.12 14.31
C VAL A 93 17.73 5.36 14.42
N PHE A 94 18.49 4.76 13.50
CA PHE A 94 19.90 5.11 13.26
C PHE A 94 19.96 5.99 12.03
N ASP A 95 20.43 7.21 12.19
CA ASP A 95 20.58 8.18 11.11
C ASP A 95 21.80 9.09 11.35
N PHE A 96 22.37 9.66 10.28
CA PHE A 96 23.54 10.55 10.35
C PHE A 96 24.72 10.02 11.18
N GLY A 97 24.90 8.70 11.27
CA GLY A 97 26.02 8.07 11.97
C GLY A 97 25.80 7.82 13.46
N GLY A 98 24.58 7.95 13.97
CA GLY A 98 24.25 7.70 15.36
C GLY A 98 22.81 7.22 15.59
N TRP A 99 22.59 6.64 16.75
CA TRP A 99 21.22 6.36 17.20
C TRP A 99 20.57 7.64 17.70
N MET A 100 19.32 7.86 17.29
CA MET A 100 18.51 8.95 17.82
C MET A 100 18.15 8.65 19.29
N ASP A 101 18.19 9.69 20.10
CA ASP A 101 17.76 9.59 21.49
C ASP A 101 16.29 9.19 21.59
N GLU A 102 15.98 8.40 22.62
CA GLU A 102 14.61 8.01 22.90
C GLU A 102 13.79 9.25 23.33
N CYS A 103 12.70 9.47 22.62
CA CYS A 103 11.75 10.55 22.95
C CYS A 103 10.32 10.05 22.70
N ASP A 104 9.33 10.68 23.30
CA ASP A 104 7.92 10.39 23.00
C ASP A 104 7.39 11.45 22.02
N ALA A 105 7.17 11.05 20.77
CA ALA A 105 6.62 11.94 19.76
C ALA A 105 5.11 12.20 19.93
N GLY A 106 4.47 11.55 20.91
CA GLY A 106 3.05 11.74 21.23
C GLY A 106 2.07 11.04 20.28
N PHE A 107 2.56 10.18 19.40
CA PHE A 107 1.72 9.39 18.50
C PHE A 107 2.32 8.01 18.22
N SER A 108 1.45 7.11 17.75
CA SER A 108 1.82 5.76 17.34
C SER A 108 1.62 5.57 15.83
N VAL A 109 2.30 4.58 15.28
CA VAL A 109 2.12 4.04 13.93
C VAL A 109 1.73 2.57 14.02
N THR A 110 1.02 2.08 13.02
CA THR A 110 0.52 0.71 12.99
C THR A 110 1.39 -0.14 12.07
N SER A 111 1.93 -1.25 12.57
CA SER A 111 2.72 -2.21 11.81
C SER A 111 1.90 -3.47 11.56
N LEU A 112 1.69 -3.79 10.29
CA LEU A 112 0.95 -4.94 9.79
C LEU A 112 1.42 -5.21 8.36
N THR A 113 1.34 -6.44 7.87
CA THR A 113 1.69 -6.68 6.48
C THR A 113 0.72 -6.04 5.50
N ARG A 114 1.20 -5.66 4.33
CA ARG A 114 0.39 -5.07 3.27
C ARG A 114 -0.78 -5.98 2.85
N PRO A 115 -0.60 -7.30 2.68
CA PRO A 115 -1.71 -8.20 2.40
C PRO A 115 -2.79 -8.19 3.47
N ALA A 116 -2.43 -8.09 4.75
CA ALA A 116 -3.40 -8.04 5.84
C ALA A 116 -4.18 -6.72 5.84
N TYR A 117 -3.52 -5.58 5.62
CA TYR A 117 -4.21 -4.29 5.42
C TYR A 117 -5.22 -4.37 4.27
N GLU A 118 -4.79 -4.87 3.10
CA GLU A 118 -5.67 -4.95 1.93
C GLU A 118 -6.85 -5.90 2.13
N ALA A 119 -6.64 -7.05 2.76
CA ALA A 119 -7.73 -8.00 3.03
C ALA A 119 -8.81 -7.40 3.95
N ILE A 120 -8.40 -6.69 5.00
CA ILE A 120 -9.33 -6.03 5.92
C ILE A 120 -10.09 -4.92 5.18
N LEU A 121 -9.41 -4.05 4.48
CA LEU A 121 -10.05 -2.95 3.75
C LEU A 121 -10.97 -3.46 2.65
N ARG A 122 -10.56 -4.49 1.90
CA ARG A 122 -11.37 -5.09 0.84
C ARG A 122 -12.68 -5.65 1.38
N ARG A 123 -12.64 -6.42 2.48
CA ARG A 123 -13.83 -6.94 3.15
C ARG A 123 -14.76 -5.81 3.60
N ARG A 124 -14.21 -4.74 4.18
CA ARG A 124 -14.99 -3.60 4.65
C ARG A 124 -15.62 -2.82 3.51
N VAL A 125 -14.88 -2.58 2.44
CA VAL A 125 -15.37 -1.88 1.24
C VAL A 125 -16.44 -2.70 0.54
N ALA A 126 -16.26 -4.01 0.41
CA ALA A 126 -17.25 -4.91 -0.17
C ALA A 126 -18.57 -4.93 0.61
N ALA A 127 -18.52 -4.67 1.92
CA ALA A 127 -19.71 -4.61 2.77
C ALA A 127 -20.46 -3.27 2.70
N LEU A 128 -19.93 -2.26 2.01
CA LEU A 128 -20.60 -0.96 1.87
C LEU A 128 -21.80 -1.06 0.92
N PRO A 129 -22.95 -0.45 1.27
CA PRO A 129 -24.10 -0.42 0.37
C PRO A 129 -23.75 0.22 -0.98
N GLY A 130 -24.17 -0.43 -2.07
CA GLY A 130 -23.95 0.06 -3.43
C GLY A 130 -22.54 -0.15 -3.97
N VAL A 131 -21.64 -0.81 -3.24
CA VAL A 131 -20.29 -1.14 -3.72
C VAL A 131 -20.25 -2.57 -4.26
N SER A 132 -19.63 -2.76 -5.42
CA SER A 132 -19.33 -4.06 -5.98
C SER A 132 -17.83 -4.15 -6.35
N LEU A 133 -17.17 -5.22 -5.92
CA LEU A 133 -15.81 -5.55 -6.32
C LEU A 133 -15.85 -6.63 -7.40
N ARG A 134 -15.20 -6.38 -8.54
CA ARG A 134 -15.09 -7.31 -9.65
C ARG A 134 -13.60 -7.59 -9.89
N HIS A 135 -13.19 -8.80 -9.59
CA HIS A 135 -11.83 -9.29 -9.85
C HIS A 135 -11.73 -9.90 -11.27
N GLU A 136 -10.50 -10.13 -11.71
CA GLU A 136 -10.23 -10.69 -13.05
C GLU A 136 -10.93 -9.89 -14.16
N THR A 137 -11.03 -8.56 -13.94
CA THR A 137 -11.72 -7.64 -14.84
C THR A 137 -10.74 -6.54 -15.29
N PRO A 138 -9.84 -6.86 -16.24
CA PRO A 138 -8.87 -5.90 -16.74
C PRO A 138 -9.54 -4.81 -17.58
N VAL A 139 -9.23 -3.55 -17.24
CA VAL A 139 -9.67 -2.38 -18.00
C VAL A 139 -8.62 -2.04 -19.03
N LYS A 140 -9.06 -1.88 -20.29
CA LYS A 140 -8.24 -1.57 -21.44
C LYS A 140 -8.02 -0.06 -21.58
N ARG A 141 -9.09 0.72 -21.50
CA ARG A 141 -9.07 2.17 -21.70
C ARG A 141 -10.23 2.89 -21.03
N PHE A 142 -10.11 4.19 -20.87
CA PHE A 142 -11.25 5.07 -20.61
C PHE A 142 -12.09 5.23 -21.89
N THR A 143 -13.41 5.40 -21.73
CA THR A 143 -14.27 5.89 -22.80
C THR A 143 -14.44 7.38 -22.65
N VAL A 144 -14.19 8.15 -23.73
CA VAL A 144 -14.24 9.62 -23.72
C VAL A 144 -15.18 10.06 -24.85
N GLU A 145 -16.15 10.90 -24.53
CA GLU A 145 -17.10 11.48 -25.47
C GLU A 145 -17.22 12.98 -25.22
N GLY A 146 -17.07 13.80 -26.24
CA GLY A 146 -17.15 15.24 -26.12
C GLY A 146 -16.15 15.86 -25.11
N GLY A 147 -14.97 15.23 -24.92
CA GLY A 147 -13.96 15.66 -23.96
C GLY A 147 -14.23 15.24 -22.51
N CYS A 148 -15.30 14.50 -22.24
CA CYS A 148 -15.64 13.98 -20.92
C CYS A 148 -15.42 12.47 -20.84
N CYS A 149 -14.87 11.98 -19.72
CA CYS A 149 -14.80 10.56 -19.44
C CYS A 149 -16.21 10.04 -19.13
N THR A 150 -16.69 9.06 -19.90
CA THR A 150 -18.04 8.49 -19.77
C THR A 150 -18.06 7.07 -19.23
N GLY A 151 -16.89 6.49 -18.93
CA GLY A 151 -16.76 5.15 -18.38
C GLY A 151 -15.47 4.47 -18.75
N VAL A 152 -15.51 3.15 -18.84
CA VAL A 152 -14.36 2.30 -19.22
C VAL A 152 -14.74 1.25 -20.24
N GLU A 153 -13.76 0.84 -21.07
CA GLU A 153 -13.81 -0.34 -21.93
C GLU A 153 -12.90 -1.41 -21.32
N GLN A 154 -13.42 -2.62 -21.20
CA GLN A 154 -12.69 -3.79 -20.72
C GLN A 154 -11.91 -4.46 -21.88
N GLU A 155 -11.00 -5.39 -21.56
CA GLU A 155 -10.21 -6.12 -22.57
C GLU A 155 -11.08 -6.97 -23.51
N ASP A 156 -12.24 -7.43 -23.06
CA ASP A 156 -13.22 -8.19 -23.86
C ASP A 156 -14.07 -7.30 -24.78
N GLY A 157 -13.86 -5.98 -24.76
CA GLY A 157 -14.60 -5.00 -25.55
C GLY A 157 -15.90 -4.53 -24.90
N SER A 158 -16.32 -5.08 -23.78
CA SER A 158 -17.50 -4.60 -23.05
C SER A 158 -17.24 -3.23 -22.45
N LYS A 159 -18.30 -2.41 -22.33
CA LYS A 159 -18.21 -1.05 -21.80
C LYS A 159 -19.08 -0.92 -20.55
N ILE A 160 -18.57 -0.18 -19.57
CA ILE A 160 -19.30 0.19 -18.35
C ILE A 160 -19.34 1.72 -18.30
N ALA A 161 -20.55 2.28 -18.35
CA ALA A 161 -20.76 3.72 -18.22
C ALA A 161 -20.63 4.18 -16.75
N ALA A 162 -20.11 5.38 -16.57
CA ALA A 162 -19.98 6.00 -15.24
C ALA A 162 -19.95 7.52 -15.33
N ASP A 163 -20.37 8.18 -14.25
CA ASP A 163 -20.29 9.63 -14.10
C ASP A 163 -18.86 10.08 -13.73
N ILE A 164 -18.10 9.20 -13.10
CA ILE A 164 -16.69 9.41 -12.77
C ILE A 164 -15.92 8.10 -12.80
N VAL A 165 -14.66 8.17 -13.24
CA VAL A 165 -13.71 7.04 -13.17
C VAL A 165 -12.46 7.49 -12.43
N VAL A 166 -12.01 6.68 -11.47
CA VAL A 166 -10.77 6.87 -10.72
C VAL A 166 -9.75 5.83 -11.17
N ASP A 167 -8.62 6.27 -11.71
CA ASP A 167 -7.47 5.41 -11.96
C ASP A 167 -6.67 5.20 -10.67
N ALA A 168 -6.72 4.00 -10.14
CA ALA A 168 -5.95 3.52 -9.00
C ALA A 168 -5.06 2.31 -9.37
N THR A 169 -4.67 2.20 -10.65
CA THR A 169 -3.86 1.10 -11.20
C THR A 169 -2.42 1.09 -10.72
N GLY A 170 -2.00 2.13 -9.99
CA GLY A 170 -0.68 2.26 -9.39
C GLY A 170 0.37 2.83 -10.35
N MET A 171 1.63 2.56 -10.03
CA MET A 171 2.79 3.24 -10.62
C MET A 171 2.94 3.06 -12.14
N THR A 172 2.43 2.00 -12.71
CA THR A 172 2.55 1.75 -14.16
C THR A 172 1.61 2.63 -15.00
N GLY A 173 0.52 3.15 -14.42
CA GLY A 173 -0.41 4.12 -14.99
C GLY A 173 -0.82 3.85 -16.47
N PRO A 174 -1.25 2.63 -16.85
CA PRO A 174 -1.51 2.34 -18.27
C PRO A 174 -2.66 3.17 -18.82
N LEU A 175 -3.66 3.46 -18.00
CA LEU A 175 -4.84 4.22 -18.42
C LEU A 175 -4.52 5.71 -18.65
N LEU A 176 -3.66 6.29 -17.81
CA LEU A 176 -3.22 7.67 -17.99
C LEU A 176 -2.40 7.82 -19.28
N ARG A 177 -1.51 6.88 -19.57
CA ARG A 177 -0.77 6.88 -20.84
C ARG A 177 -1.70 6.77 -22.06
N GLN A 178 -2.71 5.93 -21.97
CA GLN A 178 -3.71 5.79 -23.03
C GLN A 178 -4.45 7.12 -23.30
N LEU A 179 -4.82 7.89 -22.24
CA LEU A 179 -5.44 9.21 -22.45
C LEU A 179 -4.53 10.19 -23.18
N VAL A 180 -3.23 10.13 -22.94
CA VAL A 180 -2.25 10.96 -23.67
C VAL A 180 -2.09 10.52 -25.10
N GLU A 181 -1.95 9.21 -25.35
CA GLU A 181 -1.83 8.63 -26.69
C GLU A 181 -3.06 8.93 -27.56
N ASP A 182 -4.25 8.94 -26.96
CA ASP A 182 -5.50 9.28 -27.63
C ASP A 182 -5.73 10.81 -27.77
N GLY A 183 -4.80 11.64 -27.28
CA GLY A 183 -4.88 13.11 -27.36
C GLY A 183 -5.91 13.76 -26.45
N HIS A 184 -6.35 13.04 -25.41
CA HIS A 184 -7.32 13.55 -24.42
C HIS A 184 -6.68 14.24 -23.21
N ALA A 185 -5.38 14.05 -22.99
CA ALA A 185 -4.64 14.66 -21.89
C ALA A 185 -3.20 14.98 -22.27
N GLU A 186 -2.64 15.97 -21.60
CA GLU A 186 -1.21 16.27 -21.61
C GLU A 186 -0.73 16.34 -20.17
N PHE A 187 0.45 15.79 -19.88
CA PHE A 187 1.08 15.95 -18.58
C PHE A 187 2.61 15.94 -18.69
N VAL A 188 3.24 16.65 -17.78
CA VAL A 188 4.68 16.70 -17.63
C VAL A 188 5.08 15.67 -16.56
N THR A 189 6.03 14.81 -16.90
CA THR A 189 6.59 13.84 -15.95
C THR A 189 7.97 14.31 -15.50
N GLU A 190 8.16 14.38 -14.20
CA GLU A 190 9.49 14.51 -13.59
C GLU A 190 9.91 13.16 -13.02
N ASP A 191 11.09 12.68 -13.40
CA ASP A 191 11.57 11.34 -13.04
C ASP A 191 12.90 11.43 -12.27
N VAL A 192 12.89 11.06 -10.99
CA VAL A 192 14.08 11.02 -10.12
C VAL A 192 14.53 9.57 -9.94
N LYS A 193 15.61 9.19 -10.62
CA LYS A 193 16.15 7.81 -10.60
C LYS A 193 17.20 7.66 -9.49
N ILE A 194 16.82 7.01 -8.40
CA ILE A 194 17.73 6.76 -7.26
C ILE A 194 18.24 5.32 -7.18
N ASN A 195 17.76 4.41 -8.04
CA ASN A 195 18.17 3.01 -8.10
C ASN A 195 18.17 2.33 -6.72
N VAL A 196 17.02 2.26 -6.07
CA VAL A 196 16.88 1.56 -4.79
C VAL A 196 16.46 0.12 -5.04
N ALA A 197 17.18 -0.81 -4.44
CA ALA A 197 16.81 -2.23 -4.45
C ALA A 197 16.92 -2.81 -3.04
N TYR A 198 15.99 -3.69 -2.67
CA TYR A 198 15.97 -4.32 -1.36
C TYR A 198 15.32 -5.71 -1.40
N SER A 199 15.73 -6.55 -0.46
CA SER A 199 15.17 -7.87 -0.21
C SER A 199 14.45 -7.90 1.12
N THR A 200 13.40 -8.71 1.21
CA THR A 200 12.58 -8.80 2.41
C THR A 200 12.35 -10.25 2.79
N ALA A 201 12.41 -10.53 4.08
CA ALA A 201 12.07 -11.83 4.65
C ALA A 201 11.31 -11.68 5.98
N LYS A 202 10.50 -12.69 6.31
CA LYS A 202 9.81 -12.79 7.58
C LYS A 202 10.52 -13.78 8.49
N PHE A 203 10.58 -13.48 9.78
CA PHE A 203 11.21 -14.30 10.79
C PHE A 203 10.26 -14.47 11.97
N ARG A 204 10.23 -15.68 12.55
CA ARG A 204 9.53 -15.89 13.82
C ARG A 204 10.27 -15.13 14.93
N ARG A 205 9.55 -14.35 15.74
CA ARG A 205 10.11 -13.71 16.93
C ARG A 205 10.43 -14.78 17.97
N PRO A 206 11.66 -14.82 18.55
CA PRO A 206 11.95 -15.66 19.71
C PRO A 206 11.03 -15.31 20.87
N GLU A 207 10.70 -16.30 21.72
CA GLU A 207 9.74 -16.13 22.82
C GLU A 207 10.07 -14.96 23.75
N LYS A 208 11.36 -14.75 24.03
CA LYS A 208 11.83 -13.60 24.86
C LYS A 208 11.49 -12.22 24.30
N TYR A 209 11.20 -12.13 23.00
CA TYR A 209 10.82 -10.88 22.29
C TYR A 209 9.35 -10.87 21.85
N ARG A 210 8.55 -11.85 22.31
CA ARG A 210 7.18 -12.02 21.82
C ARG A 210 6.31 -10.76 21.99
N ASN A 211 6.51 -10.04 23.08
CA ASN A 211 5.74 -8.84 23.42
C ASN A 211 6.46 -7.54 23.04
N ASP A 212 7.64 -7.64 22.43
CA ASP A 212 8.36 -6.45 21.99
C ASP A 212 7.60 -5.75 20.89
N ARG A 213 7.53 -4.43 20.99
CA ARG A 213 6.98 -3.55 19.96
C ARG A 213 8.09 -2.85 19.17
N ASP A 214 9.33 -3.09 19.54
CA ASP A 214 10.49 -2.42 18.97
C ASP A 214 10.64 -2.71 17.48
N GLY A 215 10.70 -1.62 16.71
CA GLY A 215 11.12 -1.61 15.32
C GLY A 215 12.43 -0.84 15.17
N VAL A 216 13.20 -1.21 14.18
CA VAL A 216 14.48 -0.59 13.88
C VAL A 216 14.47 -0.03 12.46
N PHE A 217 14.84 1.21 12.33
CA PHE A 217 15.11 1.89 11.07
C PHE A 217 16.59 2.24 11.02
N PHE A 218 17.32 1.60 10.14
CA PHE A 218 18.69 1.93 9.82
C PHE A 218 18.71 2.69 8.50
N GLN A 219 18.88 4.00 8.58
CA GLN A 219 18.89 4.92 7.43
C GLN A 219 20.20 5.71 7.42
N PRO A 220 21.23 5.16 6.81
CA PRO A 220 22.53 5.83 6.85
C PRO A 220 22.56 7.06 5.96
N ALA A 221 23.32 8.05 6.41
CA ALA A 221 23.70 9.18 5.59
C ALA A 221 24.82 8.80 4.60
N PRO A 222 24.94 9.51 3.46
CA PRO A 222 26.10 9.33 2.57
C PRO A 222 27.44 9.44 3.32
N PRO A 223 28.45 8.62 2.97
CA PRO A 223 28.54 7.79 1.76
C PRO A 223 27.95 6.37 1.89
N VAL A 224 27.41 5.99 3.05
CA VAL A 224 26.81 4.67 3.27
C VAL A 224 25.54 4.54 2.44
N LYS A 225 25.44 3.47 1.66
CA LYS A 225 24.31 3.24 0.76
C LYS A 225 23.31 2.23 1.30
N GLN A 226 23.75 1.37 2.23
CA GLN A 226 22.94 0.32 2.83
C GLN A 226 21.86 0.92 3.74
N PHE A 227 20.72 0.27 3.78
CA PHE A 227 19.64 0.57 4.72
C PHE A 227 18.92 -0.70 5.14
N GLY A 228 18.20 -0.62 6.25
CA GLY A 228 17.42 -1.76 6.73
C GLY A 228 16.27 -1.33 7.64
N PHE A 229 15.22 -2.16 7.62
CA PHE A 229 14.04 -1.99 8.46
C PHE A 229 13.68 -3.33 9.06
N LEU A 230 13.58 -3.40 10.37
CA LEU A 230 13.07 -4.57 11.11
C LEU A 230 11.83 -4.13 11.87
N LEU A 231 10.68 -4.69 11.53
CA LEU A 231 9.42 -4.33 12.17
C LEU A 231 8.72 -5.58 12.73
N PRO A 232 8.11 -5.48 13.92
CA PRO A 232 7.18 -6.49 14.40
C PRO A 232 5.90 -6.45 13.54
N ILE A 233 5.37 -7.61 13.21
CA ILE A 233 4.13 -7.77 12.45
C ILE A 233 3.24 -8.82 13.14
N GLU A 234 2.08 -9.09 12.54
CA GLU A 234 1.15 -10.12 13.00
C GLU A 234 1.81 -11.50 13.17
N ASP A 235 1.12 -12.43 13.82
CA ASP A 235 1.51 -13.82 14.05
C ASP A 235 2.84 -14.00 14.83
N GLY A 236 3.22 -12.99 15.62
CA GLY A 236 4.47 -13.05 16.38
C GLY A 236 5.70 -13.09 15.47
N GLN A 237 5.66 -12.44 14.35
CA GLN A 237 6.76 -12.38 13.38
C GLN A 237 7.43 -11.00 13.37
N TRP A 238 8.64 -10.99 12.83
CA TRP A 238 9.32 -9.80 12.33
C TRP A 238 9.36 -9.85 10.81
N ILE A 239 9.28 -8.68 10.20
CA ILE A 239 9.61 -8.48 8.79
C ILE A 239 10.89 -7.65 8.69
N LEU A 240 11.89 -8.18 8.00
CA LEU A 240 13.17 -7.52 7.75
C LEU A 240 13.26 -7.17 6.27
N SER A 241 13.48 -5.90 5.97
CA SER A 241 13.90 -5.44 4.65
C SER A 241 15.31 -4.88 4.74
N VAL A 242 16.21 -5.31 3.88
CA VAL A 242 17.57 -4.78 3.75
C VAL A 242 17.86 -4.45 2.30
N GLY A 243 18.56 -3.36 2.05
CA GLY A 243 18.81 -2.92 0.70
C GLY A 243 19.86 -1.85 0.59
N ALA A 244 20.07 -1.38 -0.64
CA ALA A 244 21.02 -0.34 -0.95
C ALA A 244 20.50 0.63 -2.03
N ARG A 245 21.10 1.81 -2.07
CA ARG A 245 20.93 2.82 -3.12
C ARG A 245 22.09 2.68 -4.14
N GLY A 246 21.80 2.96 -5.40
CA GLY A 246 22.78 2.91 -6.47
C GLY A 246 22.83 1.57 -7.19
N LYS A 247 24.02 1.07 -7.53
CA LYS A 247 24.21 -0.14 -8.35
C LYS A 247 24.39 -1.42 -7.54
N ASP A 248 24.39 -1.33 -6.21
CA ASP A 248 24.61 -2.48 -5.35
C ASP A 248 23.38 -3.38 -5.36
N SER A 249 23.60 -4.68 -5.49
CA SER A 249 22.52 -5.66 -5.46
C SER A 249 22.16 -6.00 -4.00
N PRO A 250 20.88 -6.08 -3.66
CA PRO A 250 20.49 -6.53 -2.33
C PRO A 250 20.81 -8.01 -2.14
N PRO A 251 20.96 -8.49 -0.88
CA PRO A 251 21.17 -9.90 -0.59
C PRO A 251 20.02 -10.76 -1.14
N LYS A 252 20.35 -11.98 -1.61
CA LYS A 252 19.40 -12.88 -2.28
C LYS A 252 18.98 -14.07 -1.42
N THR A 253 19.77 -14.39 -0.39
CA THR A 253 19.50 -15.51 0.53
C THR A 253 19.31 -15.01 1.95
N ILE A 254 18.73 -15.84 2.81
CA ILE A 254 18.55 -15.55 4.25
C ILE A 254 19.90 -15.39 4.95
N GLU A 255 20.89 -16.20 4.57
CA GLU A 255 22.26 -16.14 5.11
C GLU A 255 22.92 -14.80 4.74
N GLU A 256 22.82 -14.40 3.49
CA GLU A 256 23.31 -13.10 3.03
C GLU A 256 22.59 -11.95 3.73
N MET A 257 21.26 -12.02 3.90
CA MET A 257 20.50 -10.99 4.63
C MET A 257 20.94 -10.87 6.09
N ARG A 258 21.23 -12.00 6.75
CA ARG A 258 21.73 -12.00 8.12
C ARG A 258 23.15 -11.42 8.22
N ALA A 259 24.02 -11.74 7.27
CA ALA A 259 25.37 -11.16 7.20
C ALA A 259 25.27 -9.65 6.98
N TYR A 260 24.49 -9.23 6.01
CA TYR A 260 24.26 -7.83 5.66
C TYR A 260 23.72 -7.00 6.84
N ALA A 261 22.74 -7.55 7.58
CA ALA A 261 22.17 -6.85 8.74
C ALA A 261 23.17 -6.72 9.92
N LYS A 262 24.20 -7.57 10.00
CA LYS A 262 25.25 -7.45 11.01
C LYS A 262 26.24 -6.33 10.74
N GLU A 263 26.28 -5.83 9.51
CA GLU A 263 27.14 -4.68 9.12
C GLU A 263 26.49 -3.34 9.48
N PHE A 264 25.26 -3.34 9.97
CA PHE A 264 24.59 -2.14 10.49
C PHE A 264 25.14 -1.82 11.88
N HIS A 265 25.90 -0.74 12.01
CA HIS A 265 26.57 -0.31 13.25
C HIS A 265 26.11 1.08 13.67
#